data_f55b7467ba4cc1770dae7c5327a11bac
#
_entry.id   f55b7467ba4cc1770dae7c5327a11bac
#
_cell.length_a   1.000
_cell.length_b   1.000
_cell.length_c   1.000
_cell.angle_alpha   90.00
_cell.angle_beta   90.00
_cell.angle_gamma   90.00
#
_symmetry.space_group_name_H-M   'P 1'
#
loop_
_entity.id
_entity.type
_entity.pdbx_description
1 polymer ?
#
loop_
_entity_poly.entity_id
_entity_poly.type
_entity_poly.pdbx_seq_one_letter_code
_entity_poly.pdbx_strand_id
1 'polypeptide(L)'
;AGVAVCETLEKLTGKKPGIKWVNDIFLNGKKICGILTEAVTDVETGMIDSLVLGIGINVTTPIEEFPEEVRKVAGSVFEGEEPSASRAQIAAGIIHEIMSRQETLGKHSHMDEYRARCFILGQRVTFLRDERRYEGIAETILDDGALQVRLDSGESMILQSGEVSVRPC
;
A
#
# COMPACT_ATOMS: atom_id res chain seq x y z
N ALA A 1 -4.03 -4.01 6.21
CA ALA A 1 -4.72 -2.76 5.83
C ALA A 1 -4.84 -2.62 4.31
N GLY A 2 -3.75 -2.67 3.52
CA GLY A 2 -3.79 -2.46 2.06
C GLY A 2 -4.78 -3.37 1.33
N VAL A 3 -4.79 -4.65 1.64
CA VAL A 3 -5.78 -5.61 1.10
C VAL A 3 -7.21 -5.21 1.47
N ALA A 4 -7.45 -4.81 2.73
CA ALA A 4 -8.78 -4.39 3.20
C ALA A 4 -9.30 -3.15 2.41
N VAL A 5 -8.42 -2.18 2.16
CA VAL A 5 -8.76 -1.00 1.33
C VAL A 5 -9.13 -1.44 -0.09
N CYS A 6 -8.28 -2.28 -0.72
CA CYS A 6 -8.52 -2.75 -2.08
C CYS A 6 -9.86 -3.50 -2.20
N GLU A 7 -10.12 -4.46 -1.31
CA GLU A 7 -11.38 -5.23 -1.35
C GLU A 7 -12.61 -4.38 -1.10
N THR A 8 -12.54 -3.46 -0.13
CA THR A 8 -13.66 -2.54 0.12
C THR A 8 -13.98 -1.72 -1.13
N LEU A 9 -12.97 -1.15 -1.77
CA LEU A 9 -13.17 -0.37 -2.99
C LEU A 9 -13.69 -1.24 -4.14
N GLU A 10 -13.18 -2.46 -4.31
CA GLU A 10 -13.70 -3.40 -5.31
C GLU A 10 -15.19 -3.71 -5.08
N LYS A 11 -15.58 -4.06 -3.84
CA LYS A 11 -16.96 -4.41 -3.48
C LYS A 11 -17.93 -3.24 -3.70
N LEU A 12 -17.52 -2.03 -3.35
CA LEU A 12 -18.39 -0.85 -3.39
C LEU A 12 -18.42 -0.14 -4.75
N THR A 13 -17.36 -0.27 -5.56
CA THR A 13 -17.21 0.54 -6.77
C THR A 13 -17.03 -0.28 -8.04
N GLY A 14 -16.74 -1.58 -7.93
CA GLY A 14 -16.36 -2.43 -9.06
C GLY A 14 -14.97 -2.13 -9.65
N LYS A 15 -14.25 -1.14 -9.11
CA LYS A 15 -12.91 -0.77 -9.56
C LYS A 15 -11.87 -1.72 -8.98
N LYS A 16 -10.73 -1.89 -9.65
CA LYS A 16 -9.66 -2.82 -9.25
C LYS A 16 -8.39 -2.07 -8.84
N PRO A 17 -8.30 -1.59 -7.59
CA PRO A 17 -7.08 -0.96 -7.10
C PRO A 17 -5.98 -2.00 -6.89
N GLY A 18 -4.72 -1.56 -7.08
CA GLY A 18 -3.54 -2.35 -6.82
C GLY A 18 -2.69 -1.76 -5.69
N ILE A 19 -1.82 -2.58 -5.13
CA ILE A 19 -0.90 -2.17 -4.07
C ILE A 19 0.47 -1.88 -4.66
N LYS A 20 1.01 -0.70 -4.39
CA LYS A 20 2.43 -0.43 -4.53
C LYS A 20 3.09 -0.65 -3.17
N TRP A 21 4.01 -1.58 -3.11
CA TRP A 21 4.76 -1.86 -1.89
C TRP A 21 5.39 -0.55 -1.35
N VAL A 22 5.20 -0.21 -0.07
CA VAL A 22 4.69 -1.07 0.99
C VAL A 22 3.23 -0.75 1.34
N ASN A 23 2.76 0.49 1.16
CA ASN A 23 1.58 1.04 1.83
C ASN A 23 0.75 2.00 0.94
N ASP A 24 1.03 2.06 -0.35
CA ASP A 24 0.33 2.93 -1.28
C ASP A 24 -0.66 2.14 -2.14
N ILE A 25 -1.89 2.65 -2.28
CA ILE A 25 -2.90 2.08 -3.16
C ILE A 25 -3.05 2.94 -4.40
N PHE A 26 -3.02 2.26 -5.53
CA PHE A 26 -3.10 2.86 -6.86
C PHE A 26 -4.35 2.40 -7.59
N LEU A 27 -4.92 3.30 -8.38
CA LEU A 27 -5.99 3.02 -9.32
C LEU A 27 -5.67 3.73 -10.63
N ASN A 28 -5.73 3.02 -11.75
CA ASN A 28 -5.43 3.57 -13.09
C ASN A 28 -4.08 4.32 -13.16
N GLY A 29 -3.05 3.79 -12.47
CA GLY A 29 -1.72 4.38 -12.45
C GLY A 29 -1.56 5.61 -11.53
N LYS A 30 -2.60 5.99 -10.78
CA LYS A 30 -2.60 7.11 -9.84
C LYS A 30 -2.72 6.63 -8.40
N LYS A 31 -1.97 7.25 -7.49
CA LYS A 31 -2.07 6.98 -6.05
C LYS A 31 -3.35 7.59 -5.50
N ILE A 32 -4.24 6.74 -5.00
CA ILE A 32 -5.52 7.13 -4.42
C ILE A 32 -5.54 7.01 -2.89
N CYS A 33 -4.61 6.27 -2.30
CA CYS A 33 -4.57 6.07 -0.85
C CYS A 33 -3.13 5.86 -0.38
N GLY A 34 -2.83 6.37 0.81
CA GLY A 34 -1.64 6.09 1.58
C GLY A 34 -2.02 5.55 2.95
N ILE A 35 -1.23 4.61 3.47
CA ILE A 35 -1.44 3.97 4.76
C ILE A 35 -0.22 4.20 5.63
N LEU A 36 -0.43 4.64 6.87
CA LEU A 36 0.61 4.83 7.87
C LEU A 36 0.27 4.00 9.10
N THR A 37 1.23 3.24 9.60
CA THR A 37 1.10 2.50 10.85
C THR A 37 2.15 3.00 11.83
N GLU A 38 1.70 3.43 13.00
CA GLU A 38 2.56 3.90 14.08
C GLU A 38 2.37 2.99 15.30
N ALA A 39 3.48 2.53 15.87
CA ALA A 39 3.46 1.71 17.09
C ALA A 39 3.72 2.60 18.31
N VAL A 40 2.90 2.43 19.34
CA VAL A 40 3.19 2.96 20.67
C VAL A 40 3.80 1.83 21.48
N THR A 41 5.01 2.06 21.99
CA THR A 41 5.76 1.07 22.78
C THR A 41 5.74 1.48 24.25
N ASP A 42 5.49 0.52 25.11
CA ASP A 42 5.68 0.69 26.55
C ASP A 42 7.18 0.86 26.84
N VAL A 43 7.52 1.93 27.53
CA VAL A 43 8.92 2.33 27.78
C VAL A 43 9.62 1.39 28.78
N GLU A 44 8.86 0.73 29.67
CA GLU A 44 9.42 -0.14 30.72
C GLU A 44 9.65 -1.56 30.19
N THR A 45 8.72 -2.08 29.36
CA THR A 45 8.78 -3.45 28.86
C THR A 45 9.35 -3.58 27.46
N GLY A 46 9.39 -2.48 26.69
CA GLY A 46 9.76 -2.49 25.27
C GLY A 46 8.74 -3.19 24.37
N MET A 47 7.59 -3.58 24.90
CA MET A 47 6.53 -4.23 24.15
C MET A 47 5.64 -3.21 23.44
N ILE A 48 5.04 -3.60 22.32
CA ILE A 48 4.03 -2.80 21.63
C ILE A 48 2.77 -2.79 22.48
N ASP A 49 2.36 -1.61 22.94
CA ASP A 49 1.13 -1.37 23.69
C ASP A 49 -0.06 -1.22 22.75
N SER A 50 0.09 -0.40 21.71
CA SER A 50 -0.97 -0.15 20.73
C SER A 50 -0.42 0.17 19.35
N LEU A 51 -1.27 0.00 18.33
CA LEU A 51 -0.99 0.37 16.95
C LEU A 51 -2.03 1.40 16.48
N VAL A 52 -1.55 2.52 15.97
CA VAL A 52 -2.38 3.52 15.31
C VAL A 52 -2.27 3.34 13.80
N LEU A 53 -3.40 3.09 13.15
CA LEU A 53 -3.47 2.89 11.71
C LEU A 53 -4.14 4.09 11.04
N GLY A 54 -3.36 4.93 10.36
CA GLY A 54 -3.83 6.03 9.55
C GLY A 54 -4.07 5.59 8.10
N ILE A 55 -5.28 5.81 7.56
CA ILE A 55 -5.62 5.50 6.16
C ILE A 55 -6.17 6.76 5.51
N GLY A 56 -5.41 7.36 4.60
CA GLY A 56 -5.81 8.53 3.83
C GLY A 56 -6.25 8.14 2.42
N ILE A 57 -7.52 8.44 2.07
CA ILE A 57 -8.08 8.09 0.76
C ILE A 57 -8.58 9.34 0.05
N ASN A 58 -8.13 9.54 -1.17
CA ASN A 58 -8.66 10.56 -2.07
C ASN A 58 -9.93 9.99 -2.72
N VAL A 59 -11.10 10.40 -2.22
CA VAL A 59 -12.39 9.84 -2.70
C VAL A 59 -12.87 10.57 -3.95
N THR A 60 -13.00 11.91 -3.86
CA THR A 60 -13.57 12.77 -4.91
C THR A 60 -12.75 14.04 -5.15
N THR A 61 -11.53 14.11 -4.63
CA THR A 61 -10.67 15.30 -4.76
C THR A 61 -10.36 15.56 -6.24
N PRO A 62 -10.71 16.72 -6.79
CA PRO A 62 -10.34 17.09 -8.16
C PRO A 62 -8.82 17.19 -8.32
N ILE A 63 -8.32 16.87 -9.51
CA ILE A 63 -6.87 16.85 -9.76
C ILE A 63 -6.21 18.22 -9.51
N GLU A 64 -6.96 19.30 -9.73
CA GLU A 64 -6.52 20.68 -9.57
C GLU A 64 -6.28 21.07 -8.10
N GLU A 65 -6.97 20.39 -7.16
CA GLU A 65 -6.81 20.61 -5.72
C GLU A 65 -5.55 19.98 -5.13
N PHE A 66 -4.92 19.06 -5.85
CA PHE A 66 -3.64 18.51 -5.40
C PHE A 66 -2.50 19.52 -5.62
N PRO A 67 -1.48 19.54 -4.72
CA PRO A 67 -0.24 20.28 -4.95
C PRO A 67 0.39 19.90 -6.29
N GLU A 68 0.97 20.85 -7.01
CA GLU A 68 1.48 20.66 -8.37
C GLU A 68 2.50 19.50 -8.45
N GLU A 69 3.31 19.35 -7.42
CA GLU A 69 4.37 18.34 -7.34
C GLU A 69 3.81 16.90 -7.37
N VAL A 70 2.59 16.70 -6.83
CA VAL A 70 1.99 15.36 -6.74
C VAL A 70 0.90 15.09 -7.78
N ARG A 71 0.43 16.10 -8.54
CA ARG A 71 -0.63 15.94 -9.57
C ARG A 71 -0.34 14.86 -10.60
N LYS A 72 0.94 14.62 -10.91
CA LYS A 72 1.34 13.58 -11.86
C LYS A 72 1.12 12.18 -11.34
N VAL A 73 1.12 11.99 -10.02
CA VAL A 73 1.04 10.68 -9.36
C VAL A 73 -0.22 10.50 -8.52
N ALA A 74 -0.84 11.57 -8.05
CA ALA A 74 -2.07 11.53 -7.27
C ALA A 74 -3.31 11.37 -8.15
N GLY A 75 -4.35 10.74 -7.60
CA GLY A 75 -5.67 10.62 -8.18
C GLY A 75 -6.73 10.37 -7.11
N SER A 76 -7.97 10.20 -7.51
CA SER A 76 -9.10 9.94 -6.64
C SER A 76 -9.87 8.70 -7.09
N VAL A 77 -10.62 8.09 -6.16
CA VAL A 77 -11.44 6.90 -6.46
C VAL A 77 -12.48 7.23 -7.53
N PHE A 78 -13.14 8.40 -7.42
CA PHE A 78 -14.16 8.87 -8.34
C PHE A 78 -13.72 10.16 -9.05
N GLU A 79 -12.62 10.09 -9.77
CA GLU A 79 -12.10 11.22 -10.53
C GLU A 79 -13.03 11.54 -11.71
N GLY A 80 -13.73 12.68 -11.65
CA GLY A 80 -14.66 13.09 -12.70
C GLY A 80 -15.94 12.26 -12.83
N GLU A 81 -16.25 11.43 -11.85
CA GLU A 81 -17.43 10.55 -11.83
C GLU A 81 -18.32 10.86 -10.62
N GLU A 82 -19.62 10.59 -10.74
CA GLU A 82 -20.52 10.56 -9.59
C GLU A 82 -20.19 9.39 -8.67
N PRO A 83 -20.01 9.62 -7.36
CA PRO A 83 -19.64 8.56 -6.44
C PRO A 83 -20.72 7.49 -6.30
N SER A 84 -20.39 6.23 -6.56
CA SER A 84 -21.26 5.08 -6.32
C SER A 84 -21.30 4.66 -4.84
N ALA A 85 -20.41 5.20 -4.01
CA ALA A 85 -20.34 4.94 -2.57
C ALA A 85 -19.95 6.21 -1.81
N SER A 86 -20.57 6.42 -0.65
CA SER A 86 -20.24 7.52 0.24
C SER A 86 -18.93 7.26 1.01
N ARG A 87 -18.31 8.34 1.51
CA ARG A 87 -17.13 8.23 2.39
C ARG A 87 -17.39 7.38 3.62
N ALA A 88 -18.59 7.46 4.19
CA ALA A 88 -19.01 6.66 5.35
C ALA A 88 -19.08 5.16 5.01
N GLN A 89 -19.61 4.79 3.85
CA GLN A 89 -19.65 3.40 3.41
C GLN A 89 -18.23 2.85 3.17
N ILE A 90 -17.35 3.62 2.55
CA ILE A 90 -15.95 3.23 2.34
C ILE A 90 -15.26 3.03 3.69
N ALA A 91 -15.38 3.97 4.63
CA ALA A 91 -14.76 3.88 5.94
C ALA A 91 -15.29 2.66 6.73
N ALA A 92 -16.61 2.46 6.78
CA ALA A 92 -17.22 1.33 7.46
C ALA A 92 -16.78 -0.02 6.85
N GLY A 93 -16.72 -0.10 5.52
CA GLY A 93 -16.24 -1.30 4.83
C GLY A 93 -14.79 -1.62 5.16
N ILE A 94 -13.90 -0.62 5.16
CA ILE A 94 -12.48 -0.82 5.50
C ILE A 94 -12.32 -1.27 6.95
N ILE A 95 -13.03 -0.65 7.89
CA ILE A 95 -13.01 -1.06 9.31
C ILE A 95 -13.47 -2.50 9.43
N HIS A 96 -14.59 -2.86 8.79
CA HIS A 96 -15.10 -4.24 8.80
C HIS A 96 -14.06 -5.23 8.27
N GLU A 97 -13.44 -4.94 7.11
CA GLU A 97 -12.43 -5.81 6.50
C GLU A 97 -11.16 -5.94 7.37
N ILE A 98 -10.74 -4.88 8.05
CA ILE A 98 -9.60 -4.94 8.97
C ILE A 98 -9.94 -5.80 10.18
N MET A 99 -11.09 -5.57 10.81
CA MET A 99 -11.51 -6.29 12.00
C MET A 99 -11.73 -7.78 11.73
N SER A 100 -12.32 -8.14 10.58
CA SER A 100 -12.51 -9.54 10.19
C SER A 100 -11.20 -10.30 9.97
N ARG A 101 -10.14 -9.59 9.58
CA ARG A 101 -8.81 -10.18 9.38
C ARG A 101 -7.98 -10.27 10.65
N GLN A 102 -8.37 -9.55 11.71
CA GLN A 102 -7.62 -9.56 12.97
C GLN A 102 -7.47 -10.97 13.55
N GLU A 103 -8.51 -11.80 13.45
CA GLU A 103 -8.49 -13.18 13.94
C GLU A 103 -7.55 -14.11 13.14
N THR A 104 -7.19 -13.71 11.93
CA THR A 104 -6.31 -14.47 11.04
C THR A 104 -4.90 -13.91 10.94
N LEU A 105 -4.60 -12.83 11.66
CA LEU A 105 -3.24 -12.31 11.75
C LEU A 105 -2.31 -13.40 12.31
N GLY A 106 -1.20 -13.64 11.62
CA GLY A 106 -0.27 -14.73 11.94
C GLY A 106 -0.47 -16.02 11.15
N LYS A 107 -1.56 -16.17 10.39
CA LYS A 107 -1.77 -17.32 9.48
C LYS A 107 -1.25 -17.10 8.07
N HIS A 108 -0.58 -16.01 7.81
CA HIS A 108 0.03 -15.60 6.50
C HIS A 108 -0.90 -15.59 5.28
N SER A 109 -2.15 -16.05 5.39
CA SER A 109 -3.10 -16.14 4.27
C SER A 109 -3.34 -14.80 3.55
N HIS A 110 -3.30 -13.69 4.27
CA HIS A 110 -3.44 -12.34 3.72
C HIS A 110 -2.20 -11.88 2.92
N MET A 111 -1.05 -12.53 3.08
CA MET A 111 0.14 -12.20 2.28
C MET A 111 0.02 -12.68 0.83
N ASP A 112 -0.69 -13.77 0.59
CA ASP A 112 -0.97 -14.21 -0.78
C ASP A 112 -1.90 -13.23 -1.51
N GLU A 113 -2.92 -12.72 -0.81
CA GLU A 113 -3.80 -11.66 -1.32
C GLU A 113 -3.03 -10.36 -1.57
N TYR A 114 -2.09 -10.01 -0.68
CA TYR A 114 -1.24 -8.84 -0.84
C TYR A 114 -0.33 -8.99 -2.08
N ARG A 115 0.34 -10.14 -2.23
CA ARG A 115 1.19 -10.45 -3.40
C ARG A 115 0.41 -10.36 -4.70
N ALA A 116 -0.79 -10.95 -4.74
CA ALA A 116 -1.66 -10.94 -5.92
C ALA A 116 -2.08 -9.53 -6.35
N ARG A 117 -2.17 -8.58 -5.41
CA ARG A 117 -2.52 -7.17 -5.65
C ARG A 117 -1.32 -6.26 -5.85
N CYS A 118 -0.11 -6.74 -5.53
CA CYS A 118 1.11 -5.95 -5.60
C CYS A 118 1.61 -5.85 -7.04
N PHE A 119 1.25 -4.77 -7.73
CA PHE A 119 1.49 -4.62 -9.17
C PHE A 119 2.95 -4.37 -9.55
N ILE A 120 3.84 -4.10 -8.59
CA ILE A 120 5.27 -3.94 -8.87
C ILE A 120 6.01 -5.26 -8.98
N LEU A 121 5.41 -6.39 -8.57
CA LEU A 121 6.03 -7.70 -8.70
C LEU A 121 6.22 -8.07 -10.17
N GLY A 122 7.40 -8.59 -10.50
CA GLY A 122 7.85 -8.86 -11.87
C GLY A 122 8.32 -7.62 -12.63
N GLN A 123 8.17 -6.42 -12.07
CA GLN A 123 8.59 -5.17 -12.73
C GLN A 123 10.03 -4.80 -12.35
N ARG A 124 10.67 -4.06 -13.25
CA ARG A 124 11.93 -3.39 -12.94
C ARG A 124 11.67 -2.23 -11.98
N VAL A 125 12.43 -2.14 -10.93
CA VAL A 125 12.28 -1.12 -9.89
C VAL A 125 13.61 -0.44 -9.61
N THR A 126 13.54 0.80 -9.15
CA THR A 126 14.69 1.59 -8.69
C THR A 126 14.47 1.98 -7.24
N PHE A 127 15.48 1.92 -6.42
CA PHE A 127 15.43 2.34 -5.02
C PHE A 127 16.77 2.91 -4.55
N LEU A 128 16.71 3.65 -3.45
CA LEU A 128 17.90 4.18 -2.78
C LEU A 128 18.12 3.40 -1.48
N ARG A 129 19.35 3.01 -1.22
CA ARG A 129 19.79 2.46 0.08
C ARG A 129 21.20 2.97 0.36
N ASP A 130 21.40 3.50 1.57
CA ASP A 130 22.69 4.09 1.97
C ASP A 130 23.21 5.12 0.94
N GLU A 131 22.32 6.01 0.46
CA GLU A 131 22.57 7.03 -0.57
C GLU A 131 22.96 6.47 -1.95
N ARG A 132 22.99 5.15 -2.11
CA ARG A 132 23.28 4.50 -3.41
C ARG A 132 22.00 4.11 -4.11
N ARG A 133 21.97 4.33 -5.42
CA ARG A 133 20.89 3.89 -6.30
C ARG A 133 21.11 2.47 -6.73
N TYR A 134 20.08 1.65 -6.61
CA TYR A 134 20.02 0.26 -7.05
C TYR A 134 18.88 0.08 -8.02
N GLU A 135 19.06 -0.87 -8.94
CA GLU A 135 18.04 -1.28 -9.91
C GLU A 135 17.96 -2.81 -9.94
N GLY A 136 16.76 -3.32 -10.19
CA GLY A 136 16.55 -4.77 -10.24
C GLY A 136 15.09 -5.12 -10.54
N ILE A 137 14.78 -6.39 -10.45
CA ILE A 137 13.41 -6.91 -10.61
C ILE A 137 12.83 -7.18 -9.22
N ALA A 138 11.65 -6.63 -8.94
CA ALA A 138 10.87 -6.95 -7.75
C ALA A 138 10.36 -8.39 -7.87
N GLU A 139 10.92 -9.33 -7.10
CA GLU A 139 10.62 -10.76 -7.28
C GLU A 139 9.40 -11.20 -6.46
N THR A 140 9.41 -10.91 -5.18
CA THR A 140 8.34 -11.35 -4.27
C THR A 140 8.27 -10.49 -3.02
N ILE A 141 7.15 -10.59 -2.31
CA ILE A 141 7.01 -10.11 -0.94
C ILE A 141 7.14 -11.32 -0.02
N LEU A 142 8.04 -11.25 0.94
CA LEU A 142 8.25 -12.28 1.95
C LEU A 142 7.09 -12.30 2.96
N ASP A 143 7.00 -13.33 3.79
CA ASP A 143 5.91 -13.48 4.75
C ASP A 143 5.93 -12.44 5.88
N ASP A 144 7.07 -11.81 6.12
CA ASP A 144 7.22 -10.66 7.03
C ASP A 144 6.89 -9.31 6.37
N GLY A 145 6.53 -9.30 5.08
CA GLY A 145 6.19 -8.10 4.31
C GLY A 145 7.37 -7.43 3.62
N ALA A 146 8.59 -7.93 3.77
CA ALA A 146 9.76 -7.39 3.09
C ALA A 146 9.70 -7.67 1.57
N LEU A 147 10.19 -6.72 0.77
CA LEU A 147 10.31 -6.89 -0.68
C LEU A 147 11.67 -7.49 -1.04
N GLN A 148 11.67 -8.61 -1.73
CA GLN A 148 12.86 -9.18 -2.34
C GLN A 148 13.04 -8.63 -3.76
N VAL A 149 14.21 -8.03 -4.03
CA VAL A 149 14.60 -7.52 -5.34
C VAL A 149 15.83 -8.28 -5.82
N ARG A 150 15.78 -8.81 -7.04
CA ARG A 150 16.94 -9.39 -7.70
C ARG A 150 17.64 -8.30 -8.52
N LEU A 151 18.85 -7.95 -8.12
CA LEU A 151 19.67 -6.95 -8.78
C LEU A 151 20.17 -7.46 -10.15
N ASP A 152 20.63 -6.54 -11.00
CA ASP A 152 21.23 -6.88 -12.30
C ASP A 152 22.55 -7.66 -12.15
N SER A 153 23.20 -7.60 -10.98
CA SER A 153 24.35 -8.46 -10.63
C SER A 153 23.98 -9.93 -10.43
N GLY A 154 22.69 -10.24 -10.30
CA GLY A 154 22.18 -11.58 -9.93
C GLY A 154 22.02 -11.77 -8.42
N GLU A 155 22.47 -10.85 -7.59
CA GLU A 155 22.29 -10.88 -6.15
C GLU A 155 20.86 -10.52 -5.76
N SER A 156 20.34 -11.13 -4.67
CA SER A 156 19.05 -10.75 -4.08
C SER A 156 19.25 -9.77 -2.93
N MET A 157 18.46 -8.70 -2.93
CA MET A 157 18.43 -7.72 -1.86
C MET A 157 17.04 -7.70 -1.21
N ILE A 158 17.01 -7.71 0.13
CA ILE A 158 15.76 -7.64 0.90
C ILE A 158 15.59 -6.20 1.41
N LEU A 159 14.43 -5.62 1.11
CA LEU A 159 14.06 -4.26 1.49
C LEU A 159 12.99 -4.30 2.57
N GLN A 160 13.27 -3.66 3.70
CA GLN A 160 12.32 -3.48 4.80
C GLN A 160 11.46 -2.21 4.56
N SER A 161 10.31 -2.12 5.21
CA SER A 161 9.48 -0.91 5.16
C SER A 161 10.18 0.29 5.81
N GLY A 162 9.96 1.48 5.28
CA GLY A 162 10.34 2.77 5.89
C GLY A 162 11.61 3.41 5.32
N GLU A 163 12.52 2.68 4.73
CA GLU A 163 13.81 3.22 4.28
C GLU A 163 13.94 3.42 2.76
N VAL A 164 12.97 2.95 1.97
CA VAL A 164 13.17 2.83 0.53
C VAL A 164 12.00 3.33 -0.30
N SER A 165 12.28 4.20 -1.26
CA SER A 165 11.33 4.59 -2.30
C SER A 165 11.47 3.68 -3.51
N VAL A 166 10.56 2.72 -3.67
CA VAL A 166 10.53 1.82 -4.84
C VAL A 166 9.68 2.47 -5.93
N ARG A 167 10.23 2.61 -7.12
CA ARG A 167 9.53 3.18 -8.29
C ARG A 167 9.66 2.21 -9.46
N PRO A 168 8.56 1.85 -10.12
CA PRO A 168 8.65 1.17 -11.41
C PRO A 168 9.43 2.01 -12.41
N CYS A 169 10.26 1.39 -13.22
CA CYS A 169 11.01 2.05 -14.29
C CYS A 169 10.15 2.28 -15.53
#